data_a45264e2a9ec38e48091744d3a6ecca1
#
_entry.id   a45264e2a9ec38e48091744d3a6ecca1
#
_cell.length_a   1.000
_cell.length_b   1.000
_cell.length_c   1.000
_cell.angle_alpha   90.00
_cell.angle_beta   90.00
_cell.angle_gamma   90.00
#
_symmetry.space_group_name_H-M   'P 1'
#
loop_
_entity.id
_entity.type
_entity.pdbx_description
1 polymer ?
#
loop_
_entity_poly.entity_id
_entity_poly.type
_entity_poly.pdbx_seq_one_letter_code
_entity_poly.pdbx_strand_id
1 'polypeptide(L)'
;DIFFVRSGYLISNIIISDINNGKFKFRHFYLRRIRRILPALFSTIILSVPFAYILLQPKGLLEFSRSLISSVFFYSNLYFRNLDFYNSSSAKTMPLLHTWSLGIEEQFYIIFPIIFLIFFKKFRNNSAFIFFAILLFSILLNGTNQTDDKFYYIQFRLWEFMLGVLIM
;
A
#
# COMPACT_ATOMS: atom_id res chain seq x y z
N ASP A 1 -3.49 -8.50 -7.85
CA ASP A 1 -3.89 -8.14 -6.88
C ASP A 1 -4.64 -8.87 -5.76
N ILE A 2 -4.58 -10.19 -5.70
CA ILE A 2 -5.02 -10.99 -4.54
C ILE A 2 -4.39 -10.50 -3.23
N PHE A 3 -3.20 -9.93 -3.31
CA PHE A 3 -2.47 -9.41 -2.16
C PHE A 3 -3.20 -8.25 -1.46
N PHE A 4 -3.75 -7.30 -2.21
CA PHE A 4 -4.53 -6.18 -1.65
C PHE A 4 -5.87 -6.64 -1.08
N VAL A 5 -6.54 -7.60 -1.72
CA VAL A 5 -7.76 -8.22 -1.18
C VAL A 5 -7.48 -8.89 0.17
N ARG A 6 -6.39 -9.68 0.25
CA ARG A 6 -5.96 -10.31 1.51
C ARG A 6 -5.64 -9.27 2.59
N SER A 7 -5.02 -8.17 2.21
CA SER A 7 -4.67 -7.09 3.13
C SER A 7 -5.92 -6.40 3.68
N GLY A 8 -6.92 -6.12 2.84
CA GLY A 8 -8.21 -5.59 3.26
C GLY A 8 -8.91 -6.51 4.25
N TYR A 9 -9.01 -7.82 3.94
CA TYR A 9 -9.61 -8.83 4.81
C TYR A 9 -8.91 -8.92 6.18
N LEU A 10 -7.58 -9.05 6.19
CA LEU A 10 -6.83 -9.23 7.43
C LEU A 10 -6.92 -8.01 8.35
N ILE A 11 -6.87 -6.80 7.79
CA ILE A 11 -6.94 -5.57 8.60
C ILE A 11 -8.31 -5.37 9.19
N SER A 12 -9.37 -5.54 8.41
CA SER A 12 -10.73 -5.39 8.90
C SER A 12 -11.05 -6.44 9.98
N ASN A 13 -10.64 -7.69 9.79
CA ASN A 13 -10.81 -8.74 10.79
C ASN A 13 -10.09 -8.43 12.12
N ILE A 14 -8.83 -7.91 12.06
CA ILE A 14 -8.09 -7.51 13.26
C ILE A 14 -8.80 -6.36 13.97
N ILE A 15 -9.26 -5.34 13.23
CA ILE A 15 -9.94 -4.18 13.83
C ILE A 15 -11.25 -4.61 14.50
N ILE A 16 -12.08 -5.41 13.84
CA ILE A 16 -13.36 -5.87 14.40
C ILE A 16 -13.14 -6.77 15.62
N SER A 17 -12.20 -7.70 15.54
CA SER A 17 -11.85 -8.55 16.67
C SER A 17 -11.40 -7.73 17.88
N ASP A 18 -10.52 -6.74 17.67
CA ASP A 18 -10.05 -5.87 18.74
C ASP A 18 -11.18 -4.96 19.29
N ILE A 19 -12.13 -4.52 18.46
CA ILE A 19 -13.30 -3.73 18.89
C ILE A 19 -14.25 -4.59 19.71
N ASN A 20 -14.59 -5.78 19.24
CA ASN A 20 -15.52 -6.69 19.93
C ASN A 20 -14.98 -7.13 21.30
N ASN A 21 -13.65 -7.25 21.42
CA ASN A 21 -12.99 -7.56 22.69
C ASN A 21 -12.74 -6.30 23.55
N GLY A 22 -13.16 -5.12 23.16
CA GLY A 22 -12.93 -3.87 23.88
C GLY A 22 -11.44 -3.45 24.00
N LYS A 23 -10.55 -4.04 23.20
CA LYS A 23 -9.10 -3.89 23.30
C LYS A 23 -8.49 -3.02 22.20
N PHE A 24 -9.29 -2.47 21.29
CA PHE A 24 -8.76 -1.68 20.18
C PHE A 24 -8.04 -0.43 20.67
N LYS A 25 -6.77 -0.33 20.33
CA LYS A 25 -5.93 0.87 20.53
C LYS A 25 -5.11 1.10 19.28
N PHE A 26 -5.16 2.30 18.71
CA PHE A 26 -4.36 2.69 17.53
C PHE A 26 -2.88 2.37 17.70
N ARG A 27 -2.29 2.72 18.87
CA ARG A 27 -0.88 2.44 19.17
C ARG A 27 -0.53 0.96 19.04
N HIS A 28 -1.37 0.06 19.55
CA HIS A 28 -1.15 -1.39 19.46
C HIS A 28 -1.28 -1.89 18.03
N PHE A 29 -2.26 -1.37 17.28
CA PHE A 29 -2.46 -1.71 15.89
C PHE A 29 -1.23 -1.33 15.06
N TYR A 30 -0.78 -0.07 15.09
CA TYR A 30 0.37 0.39 14.32
C TYR A 30 1.69 -0.26 14.76
N LEU A 31 1.93 -0.48 16.05
CA LEU A 31 3.13 -1.18 16.52
C LEU A 31 3.21 -2.63 15.99
N ARG A 32 2.09 -3.34 15.91
CA ARG A 32 2.07 -4.71 15.31
C ARG A 32 2.45 -4.67 13.83
N ARG A 33 2.02 -3.65 13.10
CA ARG A 33 2.34 -3.47 11.66
C ARG A 33 3.81 -3.11 11.47
N ILE A 34 4.29 -2.12 12.18
CA ILE A 34 5.69 -1.69 12.16
C ILE A 34 6.63 -2.87 12.43
N ARG A 35 6.38 -3.65 13.48
CA ARG A 35 7.20 -4.82 13.82
C ARG A 35 7.16 -5.93 12.76
N ARG A 36 6.13 -6.00 11.95
CA ARG A 36 6.01 -6.98 10.87
C ARG A 36 6.70 -6.53 9.59
N ILE A 37 6.59 -5.24 9.24
CA ILE A 37 6.95 -4.72 7.92
C ILE A 37 8.37 -4.16 7.90
N LEU A 38 8.75 -3.34 8.90
CA LEU A 38 10.06 -2.71 8.91
C LEU A 38 11.24 -3.69 8.91
N PRO A 39 11.24 -4.80 9.65
CA PRO A 39 12.38 -5.74 9.59
C PRO A 39 12.60 -6.32 8.19
N ALA A 40 11.53 -6.69 7.48
CA ALA A 40 11.62 -7.21 6.13
C ALA A 40 12.07 -6.14 5.13
N LEU A 41 11.54 -4.92 5.23
CA LEU A 41 11.94 -3.80 4.39
C LEU A 41 13.42 -3.45 4.59
N PHE A 42 13.85 -3.28 5.84
CA PHE A 42 15.24 -2.93 6.13
C PHE A 42 16.22 -4.05 5.76
N SER A 43 15.87 -5.32 5.96
CA SER A 43 16.72 -6.42 5.50
C SER A 43 16.89 -6.41 3.98
N THR A 44 15.82 -6.17 3.23
CA THR A 44 15.89 -6.06 1.77
C THR A 44 16.76 -4.88 1.34
N ILE A 45 16.60 -3.72 1.98
CA ILE A 45 17.43 -2.54 1.70
C ILE A 45 18.90 -2.83 1.99
N ILE A 46 19.23 -3.33 3.18
CA ILE A 46 20.62 -3.62 3.59
C ILE A 46 21.28 -4.61 2.63
N LEU A 47 20.55 -5.63 2.21
CA LEU A 47 21.06 -6.60 1.23
C LEU A 47 21.23 -5.99 -0.16
N SER A 48 20.34 -5.08 -0.58
CA SER A 48 20.41 -4.49 -1.93
C SER A 48 21.50 -3.44 -2.09
N VAL A 49 21.90 -2.74 -1.02
CA VAL A 49 22.90 -1.65 -1.08
C VAL A 49 24.27 -2.11 -1.62
N PRO A 50 24.88 -3.20 -1.13
CA PRO A 50 26.19 -3.66 -1.67
C PRO A 50 26.10 -4.02 -3.15
N PHE A 51 25.04 -4.71 -3.57
CA PHE A 51 24.84 -5.08 -4.97
C PHE A 51 24.63 -3.86 -5.86
N ALA A 52 23.84 -2.89 -5.39
CA ALA A 52 23.63 -1.65 -6.11
C ALA A 52 24.96 -0.88 -6.30
N TYR A 53 25.78 -0.82 -5.26
CA TYR A 53 27.07 -0.14 -5.32
C TYR A 53 28.05 -0.78 -6.32
N ILE A 54 28.06 -2.13 -6.41
CA ILE A 54 28.97 -2.88 -7.30
C ILE A 54 28.45 -2.88 -8.75
N LEU A 55 27.13 -2.97 -8.96
CA LEU A 55 26.55 -3.27 -10.27
C LEU A 55 26.03 -2.05 -11.01
N LEU A 56 25.63 -0.98 -10.27
CA LEU A 56 25.00 0.18 -10.89
C LEU A 56 26.01 1.27 -11.27
N GLN A 57 25.79 1.88 -12.42
CA GLN A 57 26.50 3.08 -12.83
C GLN A 57 26.12 4.30 -11.96
N PRO A 58 26.89 5.38 -11.92
CA PRO A 58 26.62 6.55 -11.07
C PRO A 58 25.19 7.11 -11.17
N LYS A 59 24.63 7.15 -12.40
CA LYS A 59 23.24 7.57 -12.62
C LYS A 59 22.25 6.60 -11.98
N GLY A 60 22.45 5.30 -12.15
CA GLY A 60 21.63 4.26 -11.53
C GLY A 60 21.72 4.25 -10.01
N LEU A 61 22.89 4.54 -9.42
CA LEU A 61 23.05 4.72 -7.97
C LEU A 61 22.22 5.90 -7.43
N LEU A 62 22.18 7.01 -8.16
CA LEU A 62 21.35 8.15 -7.77
C LEU A 62 19.86 7.78 -7.77
N GLU A 63 19.39 7.09 -8.81
CA GLU A 63 18.00 6.62 -8.92
C GLU A 63 17.70 5.58 -7.84
N PHE A 64 18.61 4.66 -7.56
CA PHE A 64 18.50 3.70 -6.45
C PHE A 64 18.39 4.40 -5.10
N SER A 65 19.21 5.41 -4.82
CA SER A 65 19.17 6.18 -3.57
C SER A 65 17.83 6.89 -3.39
N ARG A 66 17.27 7.45 -4.45
CA ARG A 66 15.93 8.08 -4.43
C ARG A 66 14.83 7.04 -4.19
N SER A 67 14.91 5.87 -4.85
CA SER A 67 13.97 4.77 -4.64
C SER A 67 14.04 4.22 -3.22
N LEU A 68 15.23 4.16 -2.62
CA LEU A 68 15.44 3.77 -1.24
C LEU A 68 14.75 4.73 -0.26
N ILE A 69 14.96 6.04 -0.42
CA ILE A 69 14.31 7.05 0.40
C ILE A 69 12.78 6.94 0.26
N SER A 70 12.27 6.84 -0.97
CA SER A 70 10.84 6.72 -1.21
C SER A 70 10.23 5.45 -0.61
N SER A 71 10.98 4.35 -0.56
CA SER A 71 10.55 3.08 0.05
C SER A 71 10.49 3.17 1.58
N VAL A 72 11.48 3.82 2.21
CA VAL A 72 11.50 4.02 3.67
C VAL A 72 10.32 4.88 4.14
N PHE A 73 9.95 5.88 3.37
CA PHE A 73 8.81 6.77 3.69
C PHE A 73 7.47 6.32 3.08
N PHE A 74 7.39 5.14 2.50
CA PHE A 74 6.17 4.54 1.93
C PHE A 74 5.47 5.36 0.83
N TYR A 75 6.23 6.15 0.06
CA TYR A 75 5.73 6.84 -1.15
C TYR A 75 6.38 6.35 -2.44
N SER A 76 6.96 5.15 -2.42
CA SER A 76 7.62 4.54 -3.58
C SER A 76 6.70 4.37 -4.79
N ASN A 77 5.38 4.18 -4.57
CA ASN A 77 4.38 4.16 -5.63
C ASN A 77 4.38 5.47 -6.44
N LEU A 78 4.43 6.64 -5.77
CA LEU A 78 4.47 7.94 -6.45
C LEU A 78 5.83 8.21 -7.10
N TYR A 79 6.92 7.74 -6.49
CA TYR A 79 8.24 7.85 -7.06
C TYR A 79 8.36 7.07 -8.37
N PHE A 80 7.97 5.79 -8.37
CA PHE A 80 8.06 4.94 -9.56
C PHE A 80 7.10 5.35 -10.66
N ARG A 81 5.95 5.93 -10.33
CA ARG A 81 5.05 6.54 -11.31
C ARG A 81 5.74 7.64 -12.13
N ASN A 82 6.51 8.51 -11.45
CA ASN A 82 7.18 9.65 -12.09
C ASN A 82 8.43 9.26 -12.90
N LEU A 83 8.89 8.02 -12.77
CA LEU A 83 9.90 7.47 -13.63
C LEU A 83 9.25 7.09 -14.95
N ASP A 84 9.65 7.77 -16.02
CA ASP A 84 9.16 7.53 -17.37
C ASP A 84 9.56 6.10 -17.82
N PHE A 85 8.67 5.12 -17.58
CA PHE A 85 8.92 3.69 -17.84
C PHE A 85 9.22 3.41 -19.31
N TYR A 86 8.70 4.24 -20.23
CA TYR A 86 8.91 4.07 -21.66
C TYR A 86 10.31 4.43 -22.13
N ASN A 87 10.98 5.38 -21.45
CA ASN A 87 12.31 5.87 -21.85
C ASN A 87 13.46 5.33 -21.00
N SER A 88 13.20 4.64 -19.90
CA SER A 88 14.23 4.17 -19.00
C SER A 88 14.42 2.66 -19.08
N SER A 89 15.45 2.23 -19.80
CA SER A 89 16.07 0.91 -19.61
C SER A 89 16.43 0.65 -18.12
N SER A 90 16.45 1.67 -17.31
CA SER A 90 16.75 1.69 -15.88
C SER A 90 15.64 1.10 -15.00
N ALA A 91 14.37 1.21 -15.37
CA ALA A 91 13.28 0.69 -14.51
C ALA A 91 13.35 -0.83 -14.29
N LYS A 92 13.77 -1.58 -15.31
CA LYS A 92 13.93 -3.05 -15.24
C LYS A 92 15.09 -3.48 -14.33
N THR A 93 16.03 -2.60 -14.06
CA THR A 93 17.22 -2.87 -13.25
C THR A 93 17.12 -2.31 -11.83
N MET A 94 15.97 -1.73 -11.43
CA MET A 94 15.79 -1.17 -10.08
C MET A 94 15.47 -2.24 -9.04
N PRO A 95 16.37 -2.51 -8.07
CA PRO A 95 16.19 -3.55 -7.08
C PRO A 95 14.94 -3.36 -6.20
N LEU A 96 14.56 -2.10 -5.93
CA LEU A 96 13.45 -1.76 -5.03
C LEU A 96 12.12 -1.49 -5.77
N LEU A 97 12.02 -1.82 -7.06
CA LEU A 97 10.80 -1.58 -7.84
C LEU A 97 9.55 -2.14 -7.15
N HIS A 98 9.63 -3.36 -6.62
CA HIS A 98 8.49 -4.05 -5.98
C HIS A 98 7.94 -3.35 -4.74
N THR A 99 8.67 -2.38 -4.17
CA THR A 99 8.19 -1.63 -2.99
C THR A 99 7.04 -0.67 -3.29
N TRP A 100 6.70 -0.43 -4.57
CA TRP A 100 5.53 0.38 -4.92
C TRP A 100 4.22 -0.18 -4.34
N SER A 101 4.04 -1.49 -4.36
CA SER A 101 2.85 -2.12 -3.79
C SER A 101 2.81 -2.01 -2.27
N LEU A 102 3.97 -2.10 -1.61
CA LEU A 102 4.11 -1.86 -0.18
C LEU A 102 3.72 -0.42 0.18
N GLY A 103 4.12 0.58 -0.65
CA GLY A 103 3.72 1.96 -0.46
C GLY A 103 2.20 2.14 -0.44
N ILE A 104 1.49 1.54 -1.40
CA ILE A 104 0.02 1.57 -1.45
C ILE A 104 -0.60 0.89 -0.21
N GLU A 105 -0.06 -0.27 0.19
CA GLU A 105 -0.57 -0.97 1.39
C GLU A 105 -0.41 -0.15 2.66
N GLU A 106 0.74 0.46 2.87
CA GLU A 106 0.98 1.25 4.08
C GLU A 106 0.12 2.51 4.12
N GLN A 107 -0.09 3.16 2.98
CA GLN A 107 -1.05 4.27 2.88
C GLN A 107 -2.47 3.81 3.26
N PHE A 108 -2.89 2.63 2.78
CA PHE A 108 -4.16 2.04 3.18
C PHE A 108 -4.19 1.73 4.68
N TYR A 109 -3.15 1.15 5.25
CA TYR A 109 -3.07 0.80 6.67
C TYR A 109 -3.09 2.01 7.60
N ILE A 110 -2.59 3.15 7.14
CA ILE A 110 -2.65 4.41 7.91
C ILE A 110 -4.06 4.99 7.91
N ILE A 111 -4.71 5.02 6.75
CA ILE A 111 -5.98 5.73 6.54
C ILE A 111 -7.17 4.86 6.96
N PHE A 112 -7.17 3.58 6.60
CA PHE A 112 -8.32 2.69 6.72
C PHE A 112 -8.84 2.52 8.16
N PRO A 113 -8.01 2.30 9.20
CA PRO A 113 -8.51 2.14 10.58
C PRO A 113 -9.29 3.35 11.08
N ILE A 114 -8.88 4.55 10.66
CA ILE A 114 -9.53 5.81 11.04
C ILE A 114 -10.91 5.88 10.38
N ILE A 115 -10.94 5.67 9.06
CA ILE A 115 -12.19 5.66 8.27
C ILE A 115 -13.11 4.58 8.79
N PHE A 116 -12.59 3.36 8.98
CA PHE A 116 -13.37 2.21 9.45
C PHE A 116 -14.06 2.49 10.79
N LEU A 117 -13.34 3.05 11.77
CA LEU A 117 -13.91 3.36 13.08
C LEU A 117 -14.99 4.42 13.02
N ILE A 118 -14.80 5.47 12.19
CA ILE A 118 -15.80 6.52 12.02
C ILE A 118 -17.09 5.93 11.47
N PHE A 119 -17.00 5.14 10.39
CA PHE A 119 -18.18 4.56 9.76
C PHE A 119 -18.81 3.43 10.58
N PHE A 120 -17.99 2.57 11.18
CA PHE A 120 -18.48 1.46 12.00
C PHE A 120 -19.22 1.95 13.26
N LYS A 121 -18.74 3.02 13.91
CA LYS A 121 -19.43 3.60 15.07
C LYS A 121 -20.69 4.35 14.69
N LYS A 122 -20.66 5.14 13.61
CA LYS A 122 -21.75 6.03 13.22
C LYS A 122 -22.84 5.31 12.42
N PHE A 123 -22.49 4.31 11.61
CA PHE A 123 -23.36 3.65 10.64
C PHE A 123 -23.27 2.11 10.75
N ARG A 124 -23.35 1.58 11.98
CA ARG A 124 -23.16 0.15 12.24
C ARG A 124 -24.00 -0.78 11.33
N ASN A 125 -25.26 -0.40 11.06
CA ASN A 125 -26.16 -1.19 10.20
C ASN A 125 -25.90 -0.99 8.70
N ASN A 126 -25.25 0.12 8.30
CA ASN A 126 -25.06 0.49 6.89
C ASN A 126 -23.59 0.54 6.48
N SER A 127 -22.68 0.08 7.35
CA SER A 127 -21.23 0.11 7.06
C SER A 127 -20.86 -0.68 5.82
N ALA A 128 -21.47 -1.85 5.61
CA ALA A 128 -21.25 -2.68 4.42
C ALA A 128 -21.66 -1.94 3.13
N PHE A 129 -22.78 -1.19 3.15
CA PHE A 129 -23.22 -0.41 2.01
C PHE A 129 -22.21 0.72 1.66
N ILE A 130 -21.63 1.35 2.67
CA ILE A 130 -20.61 2.41 2.46
C ILE A 130 -19.35 1.81 1.83
N PHE A 131 -18.86 0.67 2.33
CA PHE A 131 -17.69 0.01 1.74
C PHE A 131 -17.97 -0.50 0.33
N PHE A 132 -19.18 -0.98 0.06
CA PHE A 132 -19.62 -1.33 -1.28
C PHE A 132 -19.68 -0.12 -2.22
N ALA A 133 -20.16 1.04 -1.74
CA ALA A 133 -20.15 2.28 -2.52
C ALA A 133 -18.72 2.75 -2.86
N ILE A 134 -17.78 2.65 -1.92
CA ILE A 134 -16.35 2.96 -2.17
C ILE A 134 -15.77 2.00 -3.22
N LEU A 135 -16.11 0.71 -3.14
CA LEU A 135 -15.71 -0.29 -4.12
C LEU A 135 -16.20 0.08 -5.52
N LEU A 136 -17.50 0.34 -5.68
CA LEU A 136 -18.08 0.73 -6.96
C LEU A 136 -17.46 2.02 -7.50
N PHE A 137 -17.28 3.02 -6.65
CA PHE A 137 -16.63 4.27 -7.03
C PHE A 137 -15.22 4.04 -7.58
N SER A 138 -14.41 3.20 -6.91
CA SER A 138 -13.05 2.86 -7.36
C SER A 138 -13.05 2.11 -8.70
N ILE A 139 -14.02 1.21 -8.94
CA ILE A 139 -14.17 0.51 -10.23
C ILE A 139 -14.56 1.50 -11.33
N LEU A 140 -15.50 2.40 -11.07
CA LEU A 140 -15.92 3.43 -12.05
C LEU A 140 -14.75 4.33 -12.42
N LEU A 141 -13.94 4.77 -11.44
CA LEU A 141 -12.72 5.53 -11.71
C LEU A 141 -11.74 4.79 -12.63
N ASN A 142 -11.62 3.46 -12.46
CA ASN A 142 -10.78 2.64 -13.35
C ASN A 142 -11.30 2.61 -14.80
N GLY A 143 -12.60 2.61 -14.98
CA GLY A 143 -13.23 2.58 -16.31
C GLY A 143 -13.12 3.90 -17.07
N THR A 144 -13.13 5.03 -16.36
CA THR A 144 -13.11 6.37 -16.99
C THR A 144 -11.72 6.87 -17.35
N ASN A 145 -10.68 6.42 -16.68
CA ASN A 145 -9.31 6.84 -16.91
C ASN A 145 -8.58 5.77 -17.73
N GLN A 146 -7.89 6.20 -18.80
CA GLN A 146 -7.12 5.33 -19.69
C GLN A 146 -5.60 5.56 -19.60
N THR A 147 -5.12 6.14 -18.50
CA THR A 147 -3.69 6.37 -18.30
C THR A 147 -3.01 5.15 -17.72
N ASP A 148 -1.84 4.79 -18.23
CA ASP A 148 -1.07 3.61 -17.79
C ASP A 148 -0.55 3.73 -16.35
N ASP A 149 -0.45 4.96 -15.83
CA ASP A 149 0.08 5.27 -14.51
C ASP A 149 -0.93 5.11 -13.36
N LYS A 150 -2.24 4.89 -13.67
CA LYS A 150 -3.29 4.67 -12.65
C LYS A 150 -2.99 3.52 -11.69
N PHE A 151 -2.23 2.56 -12.16
CA PHE A 151 -1.77 1.40 -11.42
C PHE A 151 -1.03 1.74 -10.11
N TYR A 152 -0.36 2.89 -10.04
CA TYR A 152 0.40 3.35 -8.87
C TYR A 152 -0.42 4.14 -7.85
N TYR A 153 -1.68 4.47 -8.12
CA TYR A 153 -2.50 5.26 -7.22
C TYR A 153 -3.44 4.40 -6.38
N ILE A 154 -3.53 4.72 -5.09
CA ILE A 154 -4.38 4.02 -4.13
C ILE A 154 -5.86 4.04 -4.54
N GLN A 155 -6.39 5.17 -5.08
CA GLN A 155 -7.81 5.29 -5.43
C GLN A 155 -8.25 4.29 -6.51
N PHE A 156 -7.37 3.89 -7.41
CA PHE A 156 -7.66 2.91 -8.45
C PHE A 156 -7.50 1.45 -7.96
N ARG A 157 -6.94 1.27 -6.75
CA ARG A 157 -6.74 -0.03 -6.10
C ARG A 157 -7.66 -0.25 -4.91
N LEU A 158 -8.40 0.78 -4.47
CA LEU A 158 -9.30 0.68 -3.32
C LEU A 158 -10.34 -0.43 -3.47
N TRP A 159 -10.83 -0.71 -4.69
CA TRP A 159 -11.80 -1.79 -4.92
C TRP A 159 -11.26 -3.17 -4.49
N GLU A 160 -9.96 -3.44 -4.66
CA GLU A 160 -9.34 -4.69 -4.24
C GLU A 160 -9.32 -4.82 -2.71
N PHE A 161 -8.95 -3.74 -2.01
CA PHE A 161 -9.02 -3.71 -0.55
C PHE A 161 -10.45 -3.84 -0.03
N MET A 162 -11.40 -3.13 -0.67
CA MET A 162 -12.81 -3.17 -0.27
C MET A 162 -13.46 -4.53 -0.51
N LEU A 163 -13.07 -5.26 -1.55
CA LEU A 163 -13.46 -6.66 -1.72
C LEU A 163 -13.05 -7.48 -0.50
N GLY A 164 -11.81 -7.34 -0.05
CA GLY A 164 -11.32 -8.01 1.15
C GLY A 164 -12.11 -7.64 2.41
N VAL A 165 -12.49 -6.37 2.56
CA VAL A 165 -13.30 -5.89 3.68
C VAL A 165 -14.72 -6.47 3.66
N LEU A 166 -15.33 -6.62 2.47
CA LEU A 166 -16.72 -7.10 2.32
C LEU A 166 -16.86 -8.62 2.45
N ILE A 167 -15.79 -9.39 2.21
CA ILE A 167 -15.76 -10.85 2.38
C ILE A 167 -15.75 -11.25 3.87
N MET A 168 -15.45 -10.33 4.75
CA MET A 168 -15.41 -10.57 6.20
C MET A 168 -16.79 -10.58 6.82
#